data_c1a4ece00694b32bc85c299619ff624b
#
_entry.id   c1a4ece00694b32bc85c299619ff624b
#
_cell.length_a   1.000
_cell.length_b   1.000
_cell.length_c   1.000
_cell.angle_alpha   90.00
_cell.angle_beta   90.00
_cell.angle_gamma   90.00
#
_symmetry.space_group_name_H-M   'P 1'
#
loop_
_entity.id
_entity.type
_entity.pdbx_description
1 polymer ?
#
loop_
_entity_poly.entity_id
_entity_poly.type
_entity_poly.pdbx_seq_one_letter_code
_entity_poly.pdbx_strand_id
1 'polypeptide(L)'
;IDVNVGNNSYVLSDFCKIKNGDIYSVFDNDPIIGINSVLSEARNTVKANASTSLNILNFGFTIKDIHFINFGVSLKTDISASVPSPWIKYMFDTEDLTKLSGSFDLSRTTTDVNLYSEFALGFADKLDERLTVGAKFKYLMGHVSAHMDLSNLKVQMDYNEWILKGRGDMYVSWPVLKIENMDNGQLYFDITQKEIKNEK
;
A
#
# COMPACT_ATOMS: atom_id res chain seq x y z
N ILE A 1 -17.48 -1.23 3.53
CA ILE A 1 -16.12 -1.15 2.96
C ILE A 1 -15.39 -0.06 3.71
N ASP A 2 -14.25 -0.40 4.27
CA ASP A 2 -13.38 0.55 4.96
C ASP A 2 -12.12 0.74 4.13
N VAL A 3 -11.71 1.99 3.92
CA VAL A 3 -10.48 2.36 3.22
C VAL A 3 -9.67 3.26 4.13
N ASN A 4 -8.41 2.92 4.31
CA ASN A 4 -7.47 3.70 5.09
C ASN A 4 -6.22 3.99 4.25
N VAL A 5 -5.78 5.25 4.23
CA VAL A 5 -4.57 5.68 3.54
C VAL A 5 -3.70 6.46 4.52
N GLY A 6 -2.44 6.15 4.56
CA GLY A 6 -1.48 6.81 5.43
C GLY A 6 -0.12 7.01 4.76
N ASN A 7 0.64 7.93 5.31
CA ASN A 7 2.04 8.16 4.94
C ASN A 7 2.84 8.63 6.16
N ASN A 8 4.16 8.68 6.03
CA ASN A 8 5.06 9.05 7.13
C ASN A 8 5.62 10.48 7.05
N SER A 9 5.29 11.23 6.01
CA SER A 9 5.99 12.49 5.71
C SER A 9 5.07 13.69 5.59
N TYR A 10 3.82 13.47 5.19
CA TYR A 10 2.93 14.58 4.82
C TYR A 10 1.58 14.46 5.51
N VAL A 11 0.97 15.60 5.77
CA VAL A 11 -0.44 15.72 6.18
C VAL A 11 -1.23 16.43 5.09
N LEU A 12 -2.55 16.29 5.09
CA LEU A 12 -3.41 16.88 4.06
C LEU A 12 -3.22 18.41 3.94
N SER A 13 -2.98 19.08 5.07
CA SER A 13 -2.74 20.51 5.10
C SER A 13 -1.46 20.97 4.39
N ASP A 14 -0.55 20.06 4.10
CA ASP A 14 0.67 20.37 3.34
C ASP A 14 0.34 20.52 1.85
N PHE A 15 -0.68 19.81 1.37
CA PHE A 15 -1.10 19.82 -0.03
C PHE A 15 -2.27 20.75 -0.33
N CYS A 16 -3.04 21.14 0.70
CA CYS A 16 -4.23 21.97 0.54
C CYS A 16 -4.30 23.05 1.60
N LYS A 17 -4.67 24.26 1.20
CA LYS A 17 -4.98 25.38 2.11
C LYS A 17 -6.37 25.89 1.85
N ILE A 18 -7.06 26.27 2.94
CA ILE A 18 -8.33 26.96 2.85
C ILE A 18 -8.07 28.47 3.06
N LYS A 19 -8.46 29.28 2.10
CA LYS A 19 -8.37 30.74 2.19
C LYS A 19 -9.67 31.36 1.67
N ASN A 20 -10.29 32.21 2.46
CA ASN A 20 -11.58 32.88 2.14
C ASN A 20 -12.74 31.93 1.82
N GLY A 21 -12.70 30.67 2.30
CA GLY A 21 -13.71 29.64 2.02
C GLY A 21 -13.41 28.75 0.82
N ASP A 22 -12.38 29.08 0.02
CA ASP A 22 -11.95 28.29 -1.12
C ASP A 22 -10.80 27.36 -0.74
N ILE A 23 -10.75 26.17 -1.37
CA ILE A 23 -9.69 25.17 -1.20
C ILE A 23 -8.67 25.36 -2.32
N TYR A 24 -7.44 25.61 -1.94
CA TYR A 24 -6.29 25.72 -2.84
C TYR A 24 -5.40 24.51 -2.67
N SER A 25 -4.98 23.92 -3.79
CA SER A 25 -4.10 22.77 -3.83
C SER A 25 -2.72 23.14 -4.36
N VAL A 26 -1.69 22.40 -3.98
CA VAL A 26 -0.34 22.53 -4.58
C VAL A 26 -0.29 22.20 -6.06
N PHE A 27 -1.35 21.56 -6.58
CA PHE A 27 -1.49 21.17 -7.99
C PHE A 27 -2.29 22.18 -8.82
N ASP A 28 -2.73 23.30 -8.23
CA ASP A 28 -3.43 24.35 -8.97
C ASP A 28 -2.43 25.13 -9.85
N ASN A 29 -2.94 25.77 -10.90
CA ASN A 29 -2.11 26.56 -11.83
C ASN A 29 -1.42 27.75 -11.18
N ASP A 30 -1.95 28.26 -10.06
CA ASP A 30 -1.37 29.33 -9.25
C ASP A 30 -1.40 28.91 -7.76
N PRO A 31 -0.52 28.00 -7.34
CA PRO A 31 -0.57 27.42 -6.02
C PRO A 31 -0.14 28.42 -4.96
N ILE A 32 -0.99 28.63 -3.94
CA ILE A 32 -0.63 29.41 -2.74
C ILE A 32 0.47 28.72 -1.94
N ILE A 33 0.58 27.41 -2.07
CA ILE A 33 1.62 26.57 -1.45
C ILE A 33 2.54 26.11 -2.57
N GLY A 34 3.79 26.52 -2.52
CA GLY A 34 4.79 26.02 -3.47
C GLY A 34 5.08 24.53 -3.20
N ILE A 35 5.06 23.71 -4.26
CA ILE A 35 5.39 22.27 -4.17
C ILE A 35 6.77 22.05 -3.54
N ASN A 36 7.72 22.94 -3.79
CA ASN A 36 9.08 22.87 -3.22
C ASN A 36 9.09 23.00 -1.68
N SER A 37 8.17 23.75 -1.07
CA SER A 37 8.06 23.82 0.38
C SER A 37 7.60 22.50 0.98
N VAL A 38 6.65 21.82 0.33
CA VAL A 38 6.17 20.49 0.72
C VAL A 38 7.30 19.47 0.60
N LEU A 39 8.01 19.49 -0.52
CA LEU A 39 9.10 18.55 -0.80
C LEU A 39 10.32 18.76 0.12
N SER A 40 10.54 19.97 0.62
CA SER A 40 11.66 20.26 1.54
C SER A 40 11.49 19.58 2.89
N GLU A 41 10.25 19.34 3.34
CA GLU A 41 9.92 18.66 4.59
C GLU A 41 9.94 17.12 4.46
N ALA A 42 10.12 16.60 3.23
CA ALA A 42 10.16 15.18 2.99
C ALA A 42 11.28 14.50 3.79
N ARG A 43 10.96 13.43 4.48
CA ARG A 43 11.97 12.54 5.07
C ARG A 43 12.82 11.91 3.97
N ASN A 44 14.00 11.39 4.33
CA ASN A 44 14.89 10.70 3.39
C ASN A 44 14.20 9.58 2.59
N THR A 45 13.16 9.00 3.18
CA THR A 45 12.33 7.97 2.57
C THR A 45 10.88 8.29 2.86
N VAL A 46 10.09 8.38 1.81
CA VAL A 46 8.64 8.55 1.89
C VAL A 46 8.00 7.18 1.86
N LYS A 47 7.19 6.90 2.87
CA LYS A 47 6.41 5.68 2.98
C LYS A 47 4.93 6.02 2.79
N ALA A 48 4.27 5.28 1.95
CA ALA A 48 2.82 5.33 1.78
C ALA A 48 2.23 3.95 2.03
N ASN A 49 1.08 3.92 2.67
CA ASN A 49 0.33 2.70 2.89
C ASN A 49 -1.15 2.93 2.58
N ALA A 50 -1.77 1.92 2.03
CA ALA A 50 -3.20 1.88 1.82
C ALA A 50 -3.72 0.52 2.26
N SER A 51 -4.83 0.52 2.99
CA SER A 51 -5.50 -0.71 3.38
C SER A 51 -6.98 -0.62 3.07
N THR A 52 -7.53 -1.73 2.62
CA THR A 52 -8.96 -1.87 2.33
C THR A 52 -9.49 -3.10 3.04
N SER A 53 -10.66 -2.96 3.67
CA SER A 53 -11.37 -4.05 4.31
C SER A 53 -12.79 -4.14 3.76
N LEU A 54 -13.13 -5.28 3.19
CA LEU A 54 -14.47 -5.63 2.75
C LEU A 54 -15.06 -6.63 3.73
N ASN A 55 -16.02 -6.22 4.52
CA ASN A 55 -16.76 -7.11 5.41
C ASN A 55 -17.76 -7.91 4.58
N ILE A 56 -17.52 -9.22 4.47
CA ILE A 56 -18.37 -10.15 3.71
C ILE A 56 -19.55 -10.59 4.59
N LEU A 57 -19.24 -10.91 5.83
CA LEU A 57 -20.23 -11.37 6.82
C LEU A 57 -19.81 -10.85 8.19
N ASN A 58 -20.78 -10.31 8.93
CA ASN A 58 -20.59 -9.93 10.31
C ASN A 58 -21.92 -10.03 11.02
N PHE A 59 -21.98 -10.87 12.05
CA PHE A 59 -23.15 -10.96 12.91
C PHE A 59 -22.72 -11.20 14.34
N GLY A 60 -23.56 -10.73 15.26
CA GLY A 60 -23.39 -10.94 16.68
C GLY A 60 -24.73 -11.05 17.37
N PHE A 61 -24.74 -11.69 18.51
CA PHE A 61 -25.92 -11.84 19.33
C PHE A 61 -25.53 -11.79 20.80
N THR A 62 -26.50 -11.33 21.61
CA THR A 62 -26.35 -11.24 23.04
C THR A 62 -27.18 -12.34 23.71
N ILE A 63 -26.60 -13.04 24.67
CA ILE A 63 -27.24 -14.07 25.46
C ILE A 63 -27.46 -13.51 26.86
N LYS A 64 -28.70 -13.53 27.35
CA LYS A 64 -29.11 -13.06 28.68
C LYS A 64 -28.66 -11.62 28.98
N ASP A 65 -28.51 -10.77 27.96
CA ASP A 65 -28.07 -9.37 28.06
C ASP A 65 -26.69 -9.16 28.73
N ILE A 66 -25.93 -10.24 28.89
CA ILE A 66 -24.65 -10.26 29.59
C ILE A 66 -23.54 -10.71 28.66
N HIS A 67 -23.76 -11.78 27.89
CA HIS A 67 -22.74 -12.38 27.05
C HIS A 67 -22.96 -11.98 25.60
N PHE A 68 -21.97 -11.40 24.97
CA PHE A 68 -22.00 -11.06 23.56
C PHE A 68 -21.04 -11.94 22.77
N ILE A 69 -21.54 -12.56 21.71
CA ILE A 69 -20.76 -13.37 20.77
C ILE A 69 -20.86 -12.72 19.40
N ASN A 70 -19.73 -12.60 18.73
CA ASN A 70 -19.66 -12.03 17.40
C ASN A 70 -18.79 -12.92 16.50
N PHE A 71 -19.25 -13.08 15.25
CA PHE A 71 -18.51 -13.75 14.21
C PHE A 71 -18.40 -12.83 12.99
N GLY A 72 -17.23 -12.77 12.38
CA GLY A 72 -17.00 -11.95 11.20
C GLY A 72 -16.08 -12.61 10.19
N VAL A 73 -16.34 -12.36 8.91
CA VAL A 73 -15.49 -12.71 7.78
C VAL A 73 -15.24 -11.46 6.95
N SER A 74 -14.00 -11.14 6.74
CA SER A 74 -13.58 -9.98 5.96
C SER A 74 -12.49 -10.34 4.96
N LEU A 75 -12.52 -9.73 3.79
CA LEU A 75 -11.41 -9.73 2.84
C LEU A 75 -10.62 -8.43 3.01
N LYS A 76 -9.32 -8.54 3.16
CA LYS A 76 -8.44 -7.40 3.42
C LYS A 76 -7.31 -7.34 2.42
N THR A 77 -6.99 -6.11 2.02
CA THR A 77 -5.83 -5.81 1.17
C THR A 77 -5.01 -4.75 1.86
N ASP A 78 -3.72 -5.02 2.02
CA ASP A 78 -2.74 -4.07 2.51
C ASP A 78 -1.69 -3.84 1.42
N ILE A 79 -1.46 -2.57 1.10
CA ILE A 79 -0.44 -2.12 0.15
C ILE A 79 0.46 -1.15 0.88
N SER A 80 1.76 -1.36 0.83
CA SER A 80 2.74 -0.40 1.31
C SER A 80 3.83 -0.17 0.28
N ALA A 81 4.27 1.07 0.17
CA ALA A 81 5.38 1.47 -0.68
C ALA A 81 6.32 2.38 0.08
N SER A 82 7.61 2.21 -0.15
CA SER A 82 8.66 3.04 0.42
C SER A 82 9.58 3.50 -0.72
N VAL A 83 9.70 4.80 -0.89
CA VAL A 83 10.44 5.41 -2.01
C VAL A 83 11.40 6.46 -1.48
N PRO A 84 12.66 6.53 -1.97
CA PRO A 84 13.58 7.60 -1.62
C PRO A 84 13.05 8.98 -2.02
N SER A 85 13.14 9.96 -1.12
CA SER A 85 12.60 11.31 -1.35
C SER A 85 13.18 12.04 -2.58
N PRO A 86 14.44 11.84 -3.02
CA PRO A 86 14.94 12.46 -4.24
C PRO A 86 14.12 12.14 -5.47
N TRP A 87 13.56 10.93 -5.55
CA TRP A 87 12.67 10.53 -6.65
C TRP A 87 11.37 11.31 -6.66
N ILE A 88 10.75 11.47 -5.48
CA ILE A 88 9.52 12.25 -5.32
C ILE A 88 9.77 13.72 -5.70
N LYS A 89 10.86 14.28 -5.20
CA LYS A 89 11.27 15.64 -5.57
C LYS A 89 11.40 15.81 -7.09
N TYR A 90 12.06 14.87 -7.74
CA TYR A 90 12.22 14.89 -9.19
C TYR A 90 10.89 14.79 -9.97
N MET A 91 9.97 13.94 -9.53
CA MET A 91 8.65 13.80 -10.18
C MET A 91 7.81 15.07 -10.13
N PHE A 92 8.00 15.89 -9.10
CA PHE A 92 7.25 17.13 -8.89
C PHE A 92 8.01 18.40 -9.24
N ASP A 93 9.30 18.31 -9.54
CA ASP A 93 10.13 19.43 -9.99
C ASP A 93 9.91 19.66 -11.50
N THR A 94 8.72 20.20 -11.80
CA THR A 94 8.24 20.35 -13.18
C THR A 94 8.67 21.66 -13.85
N GLU A 95 9.45 22.50 -13.17
CA GLU A 95 9.78 23.85 -13.70
C GLU A 95 10.61 23.81 -15.00
N ASP A 96 11.30 22.71 -15.30
CA ASP A 96 12.06 22.62 -16.54
C ASP A 96 12.29 21.18 -17.01
N LEU A 97 11.33 20.63 -17.74
CA LEU A 97 11.47 19.31 -18.38
C LEU A 97 12.66 19.24 -19.36
N THR A 98 13.27 20.37 -19.72
CA THR A 98 14.47 20.40 -20.57
C THR A 98 15.76 20.13 -19.80
N LYS A 99 15.72 20.20 -18.47
CA LYS A 99 16.84 19.84 -17.58
C LYS A 99 16.79 18.38 -17.11
N LEU A 100 16.19 17.50 -17.88
CA LEU A 100 16.05 16.06 -17.62
C LEU A 100 17.41 15.31 -17.67
N SER A 101 18.49 15.93 -17.22
CA SER A 101 19.76 15.26 -17.02
C SER A 101 20.04 15.13 -15.52
N GLY A 102 20.19 13.90 -15.06
CA GLY A 102 20.47 13.65 -13.64
C GLY A 102 20.73 12.20 -13.35
N SER A 103 21.38 11.95 -12.21
CA SER A 103 21.55 10.61 -11.67
C SER A 103 20.76 10.50 -10.38
N PHE A 104 19.86 9.54 -10.31
CA PHE A 104 19.00 9.30 -9.16
C PHE A 104 19.31 7.93 -8.57
N ASP A 105 19.45 7.90 -7.25
CA ASP A 105 19.57 6.67 -6.49
C ASP A 105 18.19 6.29 -5.96
N LEU A 106 17.59 5.27 -6.56
CA LEU A 106 16.31 4.68 -6.18
C LEU A 106 16.48 3.42 -5.32
N SER A 107 17.69 3.15 -4.87
CA SER A 107 17.96 2.07 -3.92
C SER A 107 17.10 2.23 -2.66
N ARG A 108 16.71 1.12 -2.06
CA ARG A 108 15.77 1.06 -0.93
C ARG A 108 14.31 1.39 -1.27
N THR A 109 13.94 1.28 -2.54
CA THR A 109 12.52 1.26 -2.90
C THR A 109 11.96 -0.12 -2.58
N THR A 110 10.94 -0.15 -1.73
CA THR A 110 10.23 -1.39 -1.38
C THR A 110 8.75 -1.26 -1.66
N THR A 111 8.13 -2.35 -2.05
CA THR A 111 6.67 -2.41 -2.21
C THR A 111 6.18 -3.74 -1.68
N ASP A 112 5.12 -3.69 -0.87
CA ASP A 112 4.44 -4.85 -0.33
C ASP A 112 2.97 -4.79 -0.72
N VAL A 113 2.44 -5.92 -1.16
CA VAL A 113 1.01 -6.10 -1.45
C VAL A 113 0.58 -7.40 -0.80
N ASN A 114 -0.44 -7.35 0.05
CA ASN A 114 -0.99 -8.52 0.70
C ASN A 114 -2.51 -8.55 0.54
N LEU A 115 -3.04 -9.71 0.18
CA LEU A 115 -4.46 -10.01 0.12
C LEU A 115 -4.73 -11.23 0.99
N TYR A 116 -5.63 -11.09 1.96
CA TYR A 116 -5.96 -12.16 2.90
C TYR A 116 -7.40 -12.09 3.39
N SER A 117 -7.93 -13.24 3.79
CA SER A 117 -9.20 -13.32 4.53
C SER A 117 -8.95 -13.33 6.04
N GLU A 118 -9.74 -12.57 6.77
CA GLU A 118 -9.79 -12.58 8.25
C GLU A 118 -11.08 -13.23 8.70
N PHE A 119 -10.96 -14.30 9.48
CA PHE A 119 -12.06 -14.93 10.21
C PHE A 119 -11.93 -14.52 11.66
N ALA A 120 -12.93 -13.87 12.20
CA ALA A 120 -12.90 -13.31 13.53
C ALA A 120 -14.02 -13.91 14.40
N LEU A 121 -13.67 -14.37 15.59
CA LEU A 121 -14.61 -14.80 16.63
C LEU A 121 -14.37 -13.94 17.86
N GLY A 122 -15.39 -13.18 18.27
CA GLY A 122 -15.35 -12.32 19.42
C GLY A 122 -16.29 -12.82 20.52
N PHE A 123 -15.86 -12.65 21.76
CA PHE A 123 -16.66 -12.86 22.95
C PHE A 123 -16.49 -11.68 23.89
N ALA A 124 -17.57 -11.18 24.45
CA ALA A 124 -17.53 -10.16 25.48
C ALA A 124 -18.54 -10.49 26.58
N ASP A 125 -18.16 -10.19 27.80
CA ASP A 125 -18.95 -10.44 28.98
C ASP A 125 -19.14 -9.15 29.81
N LYS A 126 -20.35 -8.83 30.13
CA LYS A 126 -20.68 -7.70 30.99
C LYS A 126 -20.57 -8.15 32.45
N LEU A 127 -19.45 -7.78 33.09
CA LEU A 127 -19.19 -8.14 34.49
C LEU A 127 -19.97 -7.26 35.46
N ASP A 128 -20.22 -6.00 35.08
CA ASP A 128 -20.95 -5.00 35.88
C ASP A 128 -21.57 -3.97 34.92
N GLU A 129 -22.41 -3.07 35.44
CA GLU A 129 -23.02 -1.97 34.66
C GLU A 129 -22.00 -1.06 34.00
N ARG A 130 -20.78 -1.00 34.53
CA ARG A 130 -19.69 -0.14 34.09
C ARG A 130 -18.53 -0.87 33.42
N LEU A 131 -18.51 -2.20 33.52
CA LEU A 131 -17.37 -3.00 33.05
C LEU A 131 -17.82 -4.13 32.14
N THR A 132 -17.36 -4.10 30.92
CA THR A 132 -17.46 -5.18 29.95
C THR A 132 -16.06 -5.63 29.56
N VAL A 133 -15.78 -6.92 29.62
CA VAL A 133 -14.50 -7.52 29.22
C VAL A 133 -14.74 -8.42 28.03
N GLY A 134 -13.86 -8.35 27.02
CA GLY A 134 -13.99 -9.16 25.83
C GLY A 134 -12.65 -9.62 25.28
N ALA A 135 -12.70 -10.69 24.51
CA ALA A 135 -11.59 -11.22 23.74
C ALA A 135 -12.02 -11.48 22.30
N LYS A 136 -11.12 -11.29 21.37
CA LYS A 136 -11.35 -11.56 19.96
C LYS A 136 -10.22 -12.41 19.41
N PHE A 137 -10.58 -13.57 18.87
CA PHE A 137 -9.66 -14.45 18.15
C PHE A 137 -9.79 -14.16 16.67
N LYS A 138 -8.65 -14.11 15.96
CA LYS A 138 -8.58 -13.89 14.52
C LYS A 138 -7.73 -14.96 13.88
N TYR A 139 -8.26 -15.56 12.82
CA TYR A 139 -7.53 -16.45 11.93
C TYR A 139 -7.36 -15.75 10.58
N LEU A 140 -6.11 -15.64 10.12
CA LEU A 140 -5.75 -14.99 8.86
C LEU A 140 -5.38 -16.06 7.84
N MET A 141 -5.99 -15.99 6.68
CA MET A 141 -5.70 -16.88 5.55
C MET A 141 -5.21 -16.03 4.38
N GLY A 142 -3.90 -16.13 4.08
CA GLY A 142 -3.27 -15.43 2.96
C GLY A 142 -3.72 -15.98 1.61
N HIS A 143 -3.97 -15.09 0.65
CA HIS A 143 -4.31 -15.45 -0.73
C HIS A 143 -3.22 -15.05 -1.70
N VAL A 144 -2.76 -13.81 -1.60
CA VAL A 144 -1.69 -13.26 -2.45
C VAL A 144 -0.76 -12.46 -1.59
N SER A 145 0.53 -12.62 -1.80
CA SER A 145 1.55 -11.75 -1.25
C SER A 145 2.58 -11.46 -2.34
N ALA A 146 2.90 -10.19 -2.52
CA ALA A 146 3.98 -9.75 -3.38
C ALA A 146 4.86 -8.78 -2.61
N HIS A 147 6.16 -9.02 -2.64
CA HIS A 147 7.17 -8.16 -2.05
C HIS A 147 8.22 -7.85 -3.11
N MET A 148 8.56 -6.59 -3.25
CA MET A 148 9.63 -6.11 -4.13
C MET A 148 10.59 -5.25 -3.32
N ASP A 149 11.87 -5.55 -3.44
CA ASP A 149 12.95 -4.77 -2.86
C ASP A 149 13.98 -4.42 -3.94
N LEU A 150 14.11 -3.14 -4.22
CA LEU A 150 15.12 -2.60 -5.13
C LEU A 150 16.34 -2.15 -4.30
N SER A 151 17.19 -3.09 -3.99
CA SER A 151 18.34 -2.88 -3.11
C SER A 151 19.41 -1.96 -3.72
N ASN A 152 19.51 -1.91 -5.04
CA ASN A 152 20.49 -1.09 -5.74
C ASN A 152 19.96 -0.70 -7.12
N LEU A 153 19.21 0.40 -7.19
CA LEU A 153 18.71 0.92 -8.44
C LEU A 153 19.20 2.36 -8.65
N LYS A 154 20.00 2.56 -9.70
CA LYS A 154 20.46 3.87 -10.15
C LYS A 154 19.86 4.15 -11.53
N VAL A 155 19.24 5.30 -11.65
CA VAL A 155 18.70 5.79 -12.90
C VAL A 155 19.53 6.99 -13.31
N GLN A 156 20.15 6.91 -14.48
CA GLN A 156 20.85 8.03 -15.12
C GLN A 156 20.01 8.45 -16.30
N MET A 157 19.59 9.71 -16.30
CA MET A 157 18.80 10.30 -17.36
C MET A 157 19.65 11.32 -18.11
N ASP A 158 19.68 11.21 -19.42
CA ASP A 158 20.20 12.20 -20.33
C ASP A 158 19.13 12.52 -21.36
N TYR A 159 19.25 13.65 -22.05
CA TYR A 159 18.24 14.14 -23.01
C TYR A 159 17.87 13.10 -24.08
N ASN A 160 18.77 12.23 -24.46
CA ASN A 160 18.59 11.23 -25.53
C ASN A 160 18.56 9.78 -25.00
N GLU A 161 18.91 9.52 -23.76
CA GLU A 161 19.12 8.16 -23.27
C GLU A 161 18.83 8.04 -21.78
N TRP A 162 18.14 6.97 -21.42
CA TRP A 162 17.92 6.58 -20.03
C TRP A 162 18.65 5.28 -19.74
N ILE A 163 19.57 5.32 -18.81
CA ILE A 163 20.31 4.14 -18.38
C ILE A 163 19.83 3.74 -17.00
N LEU A 164 19.21 2.57 -16.91
CA LEU A 164 18.84 1.94 -15.65
C LEU A 164 19.85 0.85 -15.30
N LYS A 165 20.48 1.00 -14.13
CA LYS A 165 21.37 -0.02 -13.58
C LYS A 165 20.84 -0.39 -12.20
N GLY A 166 20.43 -1.64 -12.03
CA GLY A 166 19.83 -2.02 -10.77
C GLY A 166 19.89 -3.50 -10.47
N ARG A 167 19.68 -3.80 -9.19
CA ARG A 167 19.45 -5.12 -8.65
C ARG A 167 18.25 -5.02 -7.73
N GLY A 168 17.35 -5.95 -7.85
CA GLY A 168 16.19 -6.06 -6.99
C GLY A 168 15.75 -7.50 -6.86
N ASP A 169 15.09 -7.77 -5.76
CA ASP A 169 14.50 -9.07 -5.47
C ASP A 169 12.97 -8.91 -5.46
N MET A 170 12.28 -9.83 -6.09
CA MET A 170 10.83 -9.88 -6.10
C MET A 170 10.36 -11.26 -5.65
N TYR A 171 9.53 -11.27 -4.62
CA TYR A 171 8.91 -12.47 -4.08
C TYR A 171 7.40 -12.38 -4.30
N VAL A 172 6.84 -13.38 -4.96
CA VAL A 172 5.39 -13.46 -5.20
C VAL A 172 4.91 -14.82 -4.71
N SER A 173 3.90 -14.80 -3.86
CA SER A 173 3.16 -15.97 -3.44
C SER A 173 1.73 -15.85 -3.94
N TRP A 174 1.39 -16.62 -4.95
CA TRP A 174 0.05 -16.71 -5.50
C TRP A 174 -0.23 -18.17 -5.92
N PRO A 175 -1.30 -18.80 -5.43
CA PRO A 175 -1.54 -20.24 -5.68
C PRO A 175 -1.66 -20.64 -7.14
N VAL A 176 -1.98 -19.68 -8.02
CA VAL A 176 -2.25 -19.91 -9.45
C VAL A 176 -1.10 -19.45 -10.36
N LEU A 177 -0.14 -18.69 -9.81
CA LEU A 177 0.95 -18.13 -10.61
C LEU A 177 2.22 -18.96 -10.46
N LYS A 178 2.70 -19.53 -11.57
CA LYS A 178 4.05 -20.06 -11.68
C LYS A 178 4.91 -19.05 -12.42
N ILE A 179 6.02 -18.67 -11.80
CA ILE A 179 7.03 -17.82 -12.43
C ILE A 179 8.15 -18.76 -12.89
N GLU A 180 8.35 -18.86 -14.19
CA GLU A 180 9.47 -19.60 -14.76
C GLU A 180 10.54 -18.62 -15.22
N ASN A 181 11.76 -18.77 -14.66
CA ASN A 181 12.93 -18.05 -15.13
C ASN A 181 13.47 -18.72 -16.39
N MET A 182 13.56 -17.99 -17.47
CA MET A 182 14.31 -18.42 -18.64
C MET A 182 15.73 -17.86 -18.58
N ASP A 183 16.70 -18.65 -19.02
CA ASP A 183 18.14 -18.33 -19.02
C ASP A 183 18.52 -17.04 -19.80
N ASN A 184 17.58 -16.42 -20.49
CA ASN A 184 17.78 -15.19 -21.28
C ASN A 184 17.33 -13.91 -20.58
N GLY A 185 16.99 -13.97 -19.28
CA GLY A 185 16.55 -12.80 -18.48
C GLY A 185 15.12 -12.31 -18.76
N GLN A 186 14.32 -13.07 -19.51
CA GLN A 186 12.90 -12.77 -19.70
C GLN A 186 12.06 -13.47 -18.64
N LEU A 187 11.12 -12.73 -18.05
CA LEU A 187 10.14 -13.26 -17.10
C LEU A 187 8.88 -13.64 -17.87
N TYR A 188 8.48 -14.89 -17.78
CA TYR A 188 7.19 -15.36 -18.28
C TYR A 188 6.26 -15.68 -17.10
N PHE A 189 5.03 -15.22 -17.22
CA PHE A 189 3.97 -15.52 -16.25
C PHE A 189 3.04 -16.56 -16.87
N ASP A 190 3.02 -17.75 -16.30
CA ASP A 190 2.05 -18.77 -16.66
C ASP A 190 0.93 -18.83 -15.63
N ILE A 191 -0.28 -18.53 -16.06
CA ILE A 191 -1.48 -18.63 -15.24
C ILE A 191 -2.11 -19.99 -15.50
N THR A 192 -1.74 -20.98 -14.72
CA THR A 192 -2.34 -22.30 -14.80
C THR A 192 -3.74 -22.26 -14.18
N GLN A 193 -4.78 -22.16 -14.99
CA GLN A 193 -6.13 -22.47 -14.54
C GLN A 193 -6.18 -23.96 -14.19
N LYS A 194 -6.31 -24.29 -12.93
CA LYS A 194 -6.69 -25.63 -12.51
C LYS A 194 -8.11 -25.88 -13.00
N GLU A 195 -8.25 -26.65 -14.07
CA GLU A 195 -9.56 -27.21 -14.44
C GLU A 195 -10.08 -27.99 -13.23
N ILE A 196 -11.18 -27.51 -12.67
CA ILE A 196 -11.96 -28.27 -11.70
C ILE A 196 -12.59 -29.41 -12.52
N LYS A 197 -11.97 -30.56 -12.53
CA LYS A 197 -12.62 -31.81 -13.02
C LYS A 197 -13.79 -32.06 -12.10
N ASN A 198 -15.00 -31.82 -12.61
CA ASN A 198 -16.21 -32.39 -12.05
C ASN A 198 -16.14 -33.89 -12.25
N GLU A 199 -15.71 -34.63 -11.24
CA GLU A 199 -15.98 -36.08 -11.18
C GLU A 199 -17.46 -36.25 -10.83
N LYS A 200 -18.17 -36.85 -11.77
CA LYS A 200 -19.54 -37.35 -11.60
C LYS A 200 -19.53 -38.59 -10.73
#